data_b3e90767a2a8f46a09eb864fa7a625f0
#
_entry.id   b3e90767a2a8f46a09eb864fa7a625f0
#
_cell.length_a   1.000
_cell.length_b   1.000
_cell.length_c   1.000
_cell.angle_alpha   90.00
_cell.angle_beta   90.00
_cell.angle_gamma   90.00
#
_symmetry.space_group_name_H-M   'P 1'
#
loop_
_entity.id
_entity.type
_entity.pdbx_description
1 polymer ?
#
loop_
_entity_poly.entity_id
_entity_poly.type
_entity_poly.pdbx_seq_one_letter_code
_entity_poly.pdbx_strand_id
1 'polypeptide(L)'
;MAVQARQQGRDIAASPTALRILDAAKKILSEKGYSKLTLQAIEEESGEYRALVAYYFGSKQGLVEALIDSLMDAEDEVLREHLEGIEEPEERVRTLIDEQRQISADWRGFRAFYELLPHIMRDDRLREDLAADYAKSRELDRQTLAAGRAGDGARGHAAGKDLDKLAALSVAIVEGLAVQYAADQEHFDHEGTYRLWEDMVLAYLREKPRA
;
A
#
# COMPACT_ATOMS: atom_id res chain seq x y z
N MET A 1 25.59 3.07 0.77
CA MET A 1 25.41 4.18 1.75
C MET A 1 23.94 4.61 1.85
N ALA A 2 23.20 4.85 0.76
CA ALA A 2 21.77 5.22 0.82
C ALA A 2 20.88 4.12 1.44
N VAL A 3 21.10 2.84 1.14
CA VAL A 3 20.33 1.70 1.69
C VAL A 3 20.55 1.55 3.21
N GLN A 4 21.79 1.76 3.71
CA GLN A 4 22.06 1.71 5.14
C GLN A 4 21.46 2.89 5.92
N ALA A 5 21.39 4.07 5.30
CA ALA A 5 20.73 5.24 5.91
C ALA A 5 19.21 5.06 5.99
N ARG A 6 18.58 4.42 4.99
CA ARG A 6 17.15 4.04 5.02
C ARG A 6 16.87 2.98 6.09
N GLN A 7 17.71 1.93 6.20
CA GLN A 7 17.57 0.89 7.23
C GLN A 7 17.63 1.49 8.64
N GLN A 8 18.61 2.37 8.88
CA GLN A 8 18.80 3.03 10.17
C GLN A 8 17.65 4.03 10.47
N GLY A 9 17.08 4.67 9.44
CA GLY A 9 15.88 5.49 9.54
C GLY A 9 14.63 4.67 9.91
N ARG A 10 14.47 3.47 9.34
CA ARG A 10 13.38 2.53 9.66
C ARG A 10 13.46 2.02 11.10
N ASP A 11 14.64 1.64 11.59
CA ASP A 11 14.82 1.17 12.97
C ASP A 11 14.50 2.26 13.99
N ILE A 12 14.80 3.52 13.67
CA ILE A 12 14.45 4.69 14.50
C ILE A 12 12.94 4.98 14.40
N ALA A 13 12.35 4.88 13.22
CA ALA A 13 10.92 5.06 13.00
C ALA A 13 10.06 3.96 13.64
N ALA A 14 10.61 2.79 13.96
CA ALA A 14 9.94 1.70 14.65
C ALA A 14 9.88 1.89 16.18
N SER A 15 10.43 2.97 16.76
CA SER A 15 10.31 3.22 18.20
C SER A 15 8.86 3.53 18.58
N PRO A 16 8.40 3.14 19.81
CA PRO A 16 7.02 3.44 20.23
C PRO A 16 6.65 4.92 20.15
N THR A 17 7.59 5.82 20.37
CA THR A 17 7.40 7.26 20.25
C THR A 17 7.25 7.70 18.80
N ALA A 18 8.07 7.18 17.89
CA ALA A 18 7.96 7.47 16.46
C ALA A 18 6.63 6.97 15.89
N LEU A 19 6.19 5.77 16.30
CA LEU A 19 4.88 5.22 15.91
C LEU A 19 3.73 6.10 16.36
N ARG A 20 3.73 6.58 17.64
CA ARG A 20 2.70 7.53 18.11
C ARG A 20 2.68 8.83 17.32
N ILE A 21 3.84 9.32 16.90
CA ILE A 21 3.94 10.52 16.05
C ILE A 21 3.35 10.25 14.67
N LEU A 22 3.65 9.09 14.05
CA LEU A 22 3.10 8.70 12.74
C LEU A 22 1.57 8.50 12.82
N ASP A 23 1.06 7.84 13.85
CA ASP A 23 -0.37 7.64 14.06
C ASP A 23 -1.11 8.98 14.23
N ALA A 24 -0.56 9.88 15.03
CA ALA A 24 -1.10 11.23 15.18
C ALA A 24 -1.11 12.01 13.86
N ALA A 25 -0.05 11.91 13.08
CA ALA A 25 0.05 12.56 11.78
C ALA A 25 -0.94 11.95 10.77
N LYS A 26 -1.08 10.62 10.72
CA LYS A 26 -2.09 9.90 9.90
C LYS A 26 -3.50 10.37 10.27
N LYS A 27 -3.81 10.46 11.56
CA LYS A 27 -5.12 10.93 12.05
C LYS A 27 -5.38 12.38 11.65
N ILE A 28 -4.41 13.30 11.84
CA ILE A 28 -4.54 14.70 11.42
C ILE A 28 -4.80 14.79 9.91
N LEU A 29 -4.06 14.04 9.09
CA LEU A 29 -4.26 14.02 7.65
C LEU A 29 -5.67 13.56 7.28
N SER A 30 -6.11 12.43 7.82
CA SER A 30 -7.40 11.85 7.47
C SER A 30 -8.61 12.68 7.97
N GLU A 31 -8.48 13.40 9.11
CA GLU A 31 -9.59 14.15 9.69
C GLU A 31 -9.59 15.63 9.32
N LYS A 32 -8.39 16.25 9.22
CA LYS A 32 -8.23 17.70 9.11
C LYS A 32 -7.50 18.17 7.85
N GLY A 33 -6.91 17.23 7.11
CA GLY A 33 -6.17 17.48 5.87
C GLY A 33 -4.73 17.99 6.07
N TYR A 34 -3.96 18.00 4.98
CA TYR A 34 -2.52 18.32 4.99
C TYR A 34 -2.20 19.71 5.54
N SER A 35 -3.06 20.72 5.32
CA SER A 35 -2.84 22.09 5.81
C SER A 35 -2.79 22.18 7.33
N LYS A 36 -3.37 21.22 8.03
CA LYS A 36 -3.40 21.13 9.50
C LYS A 36 -2.29 20.23 10.06
N LEU A 37 -1.51 19.58 9.23
CA LEU A 37 -0.35 18.80 9.67
C LEU A 37 0.78 19.76 10.06
N THR A 38 0.76 20.24 11.30
CA THR A 38 1.77 21.12 11.91
C THR A 38 2.46 20.42 13.07
N LEU A 39 3.68 20.83 13.42
CA LEU A 39 4.40 20.26 14.58
C LEU A 39 3.62 20.43 15.88
N GLN A 40 2.90 21.55 16.02
CA GLN A 40 2.04 21.79 17.18
C GLN A 40 0.85 20.83 17.21
N ALA A 41 0.16 20.63 16.09
CA ALA A 41 -0.96 19.70 16.03
C ALA A 41 -0.53 18.26 16.28
N ILE A 42 0.68 17.87 15.83
CA ILE A 42 1.26 16.56 16.09
C ILE A 42 1.57 16.40 17.59
N GLU A 43 2.16 17.42 18.25
CA GLU A 43 2.44 17.42 19.68
C GLU A 43 1.14 17.27 20.49
N GLU A 44 0.10 18.03 20.15
CA GLU A 44 -1.21 17.98 20.80
C GLU A 44 -1.90 16.61 20.64
N GLU A 45 -1.80 15.99 19.46
CA GLU A 45 -2.47 14.73 19.14
C GLU A 45 -1.69 13.51 19.65
N SER A 46 -0.34 13.52 19.54
CA SER A 46 0.51 12.39 19.94
C SER A 46 0.86 12.39 21.43
N GLY A 47 0.81 13.55 22.09
CA GLY A 47 1.35 13.75 23.43
C GLY A 47 2.89 13.81 23.47
N GLU A 48 3.55 13.78 22.31
CA GLU A 48 5.00 13.79 22.20
C GLU A 48 5.52 15.20 21.89
N TYR A 49 6.62 15.60 22.52
CA TYR A 49 7.20 16.92 22.25
C TYR A 49 7.63 17.08 20.79
N ARG A 50 7.30 18.22 20.18
CA ARG A 50 7.66 18.55 18.79
C ARG A 50 9.15 18.42 18.46
N ALA A 51 10.03 18.53 19.47
CA ALA A 51 11.45 18.30 19.30
C ALA A 51 11.77 16.84 18.90
N LEU A 52 10.93 15.88 19.30
CA LEU A 52 11.06 14.48 18.93
C LEU A 52 10.71 14.23 17.46
N VAL A 53 9.83 15.04 16.87
CA VAL A 53 9.57 14.98 15.41
C VAL A 53 10.85 15.30 14.64
N ALA A 54 11.58 16.35 15.05
CA ALA A 54 12.87 16.67 14.45
C ALA A 54 13.94 15.61 14.74
N TYR A 55 13.92 15.01 15.92
CA TYR A 55 14.86 13.94 16.28
C TYR A 55 14.65 12.67 15.45
N TYR A 56 13.40 12.20 15.30
CA TYR A 56 13.09 10.95 14.60
C TYR A 56 13.04 11.12 13.08
N PHE A 57 12.52 12.23 12.59
CA PHE A 57 12.22 12.43 11.16
C PHE A 57 13.02 13.57 10.51
N GLY A 58 13.84 14.29 11.28
CA GLY A 58 14.67 15.39 10.79
C GLY A 58 13.88 16.66 10.45
N SER A 59 12.76 16.52 9.75
CA SER A 59 11.91 17.61 9.29
C SER A 59 10.46 17.17 9.11
N LYS A 60 9.55 18.14 8.85
CA LYS A 60 8.19 17.82 8.41
C LYS A 60 8.18 17.00 7.12
N GLN A 61 9.11 17.27 6.20
CA GLN A 61 9.23 16.50 4.95
C GLN A 61 9.66 15.05 5.24
N GLY A 62 10.65 14.83 6.11
CA GLY A 62 11.05 13.49 6.52
C GLY A 62 9.93 12.73 7.27
N LEU A 63 9.07 13.44 8.01
CA LEU A 63 7.87 12.83 8.58
C LEU A 63 6.89 12.39 7.49
N VAL A 64 6.70 13.20 6.43
CA VAL A 64 5.84 12.85 5.29
C VAL A 64 6.40 11.63 4.54
N GLU A 65 7.72 11.57 4.31
CA GLU A 65 8.39 10.41 3.73
C GLU A 65 8.12 9.14 4.57
N ALA A 66 8.32 9.22 5.88
CA ALA A 66 8.07 8.10 6.79
C ALA A 66 6.59 7.71 6.88
N LEU A 67 5.66 8.64 6.70
CA LEU A 67 4.22 8.35 6.63
C LEU A 67 3.87 7.55 5.37
N ILE A 68 4.41 7.90 4.22
CA ILE A 68 4.20 7.18 2.95
C ILE A 68 4.74 5.76 3.11
N ASP A 69 6.00 5.60 3.55
CA ASP A 69 6.60 4.29 3.80
C ASP A 69 5.74 3.45 4.76
N SER A 70 5.27 4.07 5.86
CA SER A 70 4.46 3.37 6.87
C SER A 70 3.09 2.90 6.34
N LEU A 71 2.46 3.68 5.45
CA LEU A 71 1.19 3.30 4.84
C LEU A 71 1.36 2.12 3.88
N MET A 72 2.38 2.15 3.03
CA MET A 72 2.61 1.13 2.00
C MET A 72 3.23 -0.16 2.58
N ASP A 73 4.26 -0.04 3.44
CA ASP A 73 4.95 -1.23 4.00
C ASP A 73 4.03 -2.05 4.93
N ALA A 74 3.09 -1.42 5.65
CA ALA A 74 2.17 -2.13 6.53
C ALA A 74 1.24 -3.07 5.77
N GLU A 75 0.74 -2.65 4.61
CA GLU A 75 -0.14 -3.44 3.76
C GLU A 75 0.59 -4.64 3.15
N ASP A 76 1.80 -4.43 2.66
CA ASP A 76 2.65 -5.50 2.11
C ASP A 76 3.02 -6.56 3.15
N GLU A 77 3.24 -6.17 4.42
CA GLU A 77 3.60 -7.11 5.49
C GLU A 77 2.41 -7.97 5.90
N VAL A 78 1.23 -7.37 6.07
CA VAL A 78 -0.01 -8.10 6.37
C VAL A 78 -0.30 -9.14 5.28
N LEU A 79 -0.16 -8.77 4.01
CA LEU A 79 -0.34 -9.72 2.91
C LEU A 79 0.68 -10.88 2.99
N ARG A 80 1.97 -10.61 3.29
CA ARG A 80 2.97 -11.65 3.44
C ARG A 80 2.62 -12.62 4.55
N GLU A 81 2.23 -12.11 5.72
CA GLU A 81 1.81 -12.93 6.87
C GLU A 81 0.63 -13.84 6.51
N HIS A 82 -0.39 -13.30 5.84
CA HIS A 82 -1.57 -14.08 5.45
C HIS A 82 -1.29 -15.10 4.35
N LEU A 83 -0.25 -14.91 3.55
CA LEU A 83 0.18 -15.87 2.54
C LEU A 83 1.06 -16.99 3.10
N GLU A 84 1.54 -16.89 4.35
CA GLU A 84 2.35 -17.93 4.97
C GLU A 84 1.55 -19.24 5.14
N GLY A 85 2.16 -20.33 4.69
CA GLY A 85 1.56 -21.66 4.81
C GLY A 85 0.46 -21.99 3.81
N ILE A 86 0.05 -21.06 2.97
CA ILE A 86 -0.92 -21.34 1.89
C ILE A 86 -0.18 -21.97 0.71
N GLU A 87 -0.41 -23.28 0.48
CA GLU A 87 0.20 -24.02 -0.62
C GLU A 87 -0.69 -24.05 -1.88
N GLU A 88 -2.00 -23.96 -1.70
CA GLU A 88 -2.97 -24.05 -2.80
C GLU A 88 -2.93 -22.76 -3.66
N PRO A 89 -2.67 -22.89 -4.99
CA PRO A 89 -2.46 -21.72 -5.85
C PRO A 89 -3.62 -20.74 -5.93
N GLU A 90 -4.84 -21.23 -6.07
CA GLU A 90 -6.03 -20.38 -6.17
C GLU A 90 -6.34 -19.69 -4.84
N GLU A 91 -6.09 -20.36 -3.70
CA GLU A 91 -6.28 -19.79 -2.38
C GLU A 91 -5.35 -18.60 -2.14
N ARG A 92 -4.09 -18.66 -2.61
CA ARG A 92 -3.17 -17.52 -2.57
C ARG A 92 -3.72 -16.32 -3.31
N VAL A 93 -4.31 -16.52 -4.49
CA VAL A 93 -4.93 -15.44 -5.27
C VAL A 93 -6.14 -14.86 -4.55
N ARG A 94 -6.97 -15.71 -3.95
CA ARG A 94 -8.14 -15.28 -3.17
C ARG A 94 -7.72 -14.46 -1.96
N THR A 95 -6.68 -14.89 -1.25
CA THR A 95 -6.11 -14.17 -0.12
C THR A 95 -5.59 -12.80 -0.55
N LEU A 96 -4.84 -12.71 -1.66
CA LEU A 96 -4.41 -11.43 -2.20
C LEU A 96 -5.59 -10.48 -2.46
N ILE A 97 -6.63 -10.97 -3.12
CA ILE A 97 -7.77 -10.13 -3.50
C ILE A 97 -8.61 -9.74 -2.28
N ASP A 98 -8.72 -10.63 -1.28
CA ASP A 98 -9.42 -10.30 -0.04
C ASP A 98 -8.67 -9.24 0.77
N GLU A 99 -7.34 -9.32 0.86
CA GLU A 99 -6.51 -8.28 1.47
C GLU A 99 -6.68 -6.94 0.73
N GLN A 100 -6.64 -6.94 -0.59
CA GLN A 100 -6.88 -5.74 -1.40
C GLN A 100 -8.26 -5.14 -1.15
N ARG A 101 -9.28 -5.97 -0.96
CA ARG A 101 -10.63 -5.55 -0.60
C ARG A 101 -10.65 -4.89 0.80
N GLN A 102 -9.96 -5.48 1.77
CA GLN A 102 -9.87 -4.93 3.13
C GLN A 102 -9.13 -3.59 3.14
N ILE A 103 -8.00 -3.52 2.45
CA ILE A 103 -7.21 -2.28 2.28
C ILE A 103 -8.09 -1.18 1.68
N SER A 104 -8.77 -1.44 0.57
CA SER A 104 -9.60 -0.44 -0.10
C SER A 104 -10.84 -0.02 0.70
N ALA A 105 -11.22 -0.78 1.72
CA ALA A 105 -12.26 -0.40 2.68
C ALA A 105 -11.76 0.51 3.81
N ASP A 106 -10.44 0.61 4.04
CA ASP A 106 -9.85 1.58 4.99
C ASP A 106 -9.83 3.00 4.39
N TRP A 107 -11.01 3.62 4.30
CA TRP A 107 -11.15 4.98 3.79
C TRP A 107 -10.27 6.01 4.54
N ARG A 108 -9.91 5.76 5.81
CA ARG A 108 -9.08 6.68 6.61
C ARG A 108 -7.63 6.63 6.16
N GLY A 109 -7.09 5.43 5.91
CA GLY A 109 -5.77 5.24 5.33
C GLY A 109 -5.68 5.88 3.95
N PHE A 110 -6.62 5.56 3.07
CA PHE A 110 -6.69 6.14 1.74
C PHE A 110 -6.84 7.66 1.75
N ARG A 111 -7.68 8.22 2.61
CA ARG A 111 -7.84 9.66 2.72
C ARG A 111 -6.53 10.34 3.13
N ALA A 112 -5.78 9.76 4.07
CA ALA A 112 -4.47 10.29 4.46
C ALA A 112 -3.50 10.27 3.26
N PHE A 113 -3.47 9.19 2.50
CA PHE A 113 -2.66 9.07 1.28
C PHE A 113 -3.05 10.11 0.23
N TYR A 114 -4.34 10.25 -0.09
CA TYR A 114 -4.80 11.24 -1.07
C TYR A 114 -4.56 12.68 -0.67
N GLU A 115 -4.58 13.00 0.62
CA GLU A 115 -4.17 14.33 1.13
C GLU A 115 -2.68 14.61 0.89
N LEU A 116 -1.84 13.56 0.86
CA LEU A 116 -0.40 13.68 0.57
C LEU A 116 -0.12 13.69 -0.94
N LEU A 117 -0.89 13.01 -1.76
CA LEU A 117 -0.60 12.75 -3.16
C LEU A 117 -0.31 14.03 -3.98
N PRO A 118 -1.04 15.17 -3.85
CA PRO A 118 -0.70 16.40 -4.56
C PRO A 118 0.67 16.98 -4.19
N HIS A 119 1.16 16.71 -2.98
CA HIS A 119 2.48 17.14 -2.51
C HIS A 119 3.57 16.20 -3.03
N ILE A 120 3.32 14.89 -2.97
CA ILE A 120 4.21 13.87 -3.53
C ILE A 120 4.45 14.13 -5.02
N MET A 121 3.39 14.37 -5.79
CA MET A 121 3.49 14.57 -7.24
C MET A 121 4.20 15.86 -7.67
N ARG A 122 4.45 16.79 -6.75
CA ARG A 122 5.20 18.04 -6.99
C ARG A 122 6.65 17.99 -6.53
N ASP A 123 7.04 16.99 -5.76
CA ASP A 123 8.39 16.80 -5.25
C ASP A 123 9.01 15.58 -5.95
N ASP A 124 10.12 15.80 -6.66
CA ASP A 124 10.76 14.74 -7.46
C ASP A 124 11.24 13.58 -6.58
N ARG A 125 11.75 13.86 -5.39
CA ARG A 125 12.24 12.84 -4.47
C ARG A 125 11.10 12.00 -3.90
N LEU A 126 10.04 12.64 -3.41
CA LEU A 126 8.85 11.92 -2.91
C LEU A 126 8.21 11.08 -4.00
N ARG A 127 8.21 11.56 -5.25
CA ARG A 127 7.69 10.80 -6.39
C ARG A 127 8.55 9.58 -6.74
N GLU A 128 9.89 9.70 -6.63
CA GLU A 128 10.80 8.57 -6.80
C GLU A 128 10.62 7.53 -5.68
N ASP A 129 10.46 7.96 -4.44
CA ASP A 129 10.20 7.08 -3.29
C ASP A 129 8.86 6.34 -3.45
N LEU A 130 7.78 7.04 -3.78
CA LEU A 130 6.47 6.42 -4.08
C LEU A 130 6.55 5.44 -5.25
N ALA A 131 7.28 5.77 -6.32
CA ALA A 131 7.47 4.87 -7.45
C ALA A 131 8.19 3.57 -7.05
N ALA A 132 9.15 3.66 -6.11
CA ALA A 132 9.84 2.49 -5.57
C ALA A 132 8.91 1.62 -4.69
N ASP A 133 8.01 2.25 -3.90
CA ASP A 133 7.04 1.52 -3.10
C ASP A 133 6.00 0.81 -3.98
N TYR A 134 5.44 1.48 -4.97
CA TYR A 134 4.58 0.81 -5.97
C TYR A 134 5.28 -0.34 -6.70
N ALA A 135 6.60 -0.24 -6.93
CA ALA A 135 7.34 -1.34 -7.54
C ALA A 135 7.43 -2.56 -6.61
N LYS A 136 7.55 -2.36 -5.29
CA LYS A 136 7.54 -3.45 -4.29
C LYS A 136 6.16 -4.12 -4.23
N SER A 137 5.09 -3.35 -4.09
CA SER A 137 3.73 -3.90 -4.02
C SER A 137 3.37 -4.65 -5.30
N ARG A 138 3.68 -4.10 -6.48
CA ARG A 138 3.48 -4.82 -7.75
C ARG A 138 4.30 -6.11 -7.84
N GLU A 139 5.53 -6.14 -7.30
CA GLU A 139 6.34 -7.36 -7.30
C GLU A 139 5.76 -8.43 -6.37
N LEU A 140 5.23 -8.04 -5.20
CA LEU A 140 4.54 -8.95 -4.28
C LEU A 140 3.28 -9.54 -4.93
N ASP A 141 2.45 -8.69 -5.52
CA ASP A 141 1.27 -9.11 -6.28
C ASP A 141 1.65 -10.06 -7.41
N ARG A 142 2.67 -9.70 -8.20
CA ARG A 142 3.17 -10.52 -9.31
C ARG A 142 3.60 -11.90 -8.86
N GLN A 143 4.33 -12.00 -7.74
CA GLN A 143 4.79 -13.28 -7.17
C GLN A 143 3.60 -14.13 -6.73
N THR A 144 2.62 -13.52 -6.07
CA THR A 144 1.40 -14.20 -5.60
C THR A 144 0.57 -14.72 -6.78
N LEU A 145 0.35 -13.87 -7.80
CA LEU A 145 -0.36 -14.24 -9.03
C LEU A 145 0.39 -15.32 -9.84
N ALA A 146 1.72 -15.28 -9.86
CA ALA A 146 2.53 -16.30 -10.52
C ALA A 146 2.41 -17.66 -9.82
N ALA A 147 2.37 -17.66 -8.48
CA ALA A 147 2.15 -18.89 -7.69
C ALA A 147 0.72 -19.44 -7.88
N GLY A 148 -0.27 -18.57 -8.13
CA GLY A 148 -1.66 -18.96 -8.44
C GLY A 148 -1.85 -19.64 -9.79
N ARG A 149 -0.84 -19.68 -10.61
CA ARG A 149 -0.85 -20.34 -11.92
C ARG A 149 -0.53 -21.83 -11.79
N ALA A 150 -1.54 -22.65 -11.60
CA ALA A 150 -1.35 -24.12 -11.54
C ALA A 150 -1.00 -24.69 -12.92
N GLY A 151 0.15 -25.38 -13.03
CA GLY A 151 0.45 -26.24 -14.16
C GLY A 151 1.80 -26.04 -14.84
N ASP A 152 2.31 -27.11 -15.42
CA ASP A 152 3.64 -27.40 -15.96
C ASP A 152 4.12 -26.51 -17.14
N GLY A 153 3.51 -25.35 -17.39
CA GLY A 153 3.76 -24.50 -18.57
C GLY A 153 4.38 -23.14 -18.30
N ALA A 154 4.71 -22.77 -17.05
CA ALA A 154 5.10 -21.40 -16.67
C ALA A 154 6.52 -20.95 -17.10
N ARG A 155 7.17 -21.60 -18.07
CA ARG A 155 8.55 -21.29 -18.50
C ARG A 155 8.64 -20.36 -19.71
N GLY A 156 7.69 -19.48 -19.96
CA GLY A 156 7.72 -18.57 -21.11
C GLY A 156 7.87 -17.09 -20.71
N HIS A 157 8.80 -16.37 -21.34
CA HIS A 157 9.04 -14.92 -21.20
C HIS A 157 7.78 -14.06 -21.42
N ALA A 158 6.85 -14.51 -22.26
CA ALA A 158 5.57 -13.84 -22.53
C ALA A 158 4.61 -13.89 -21.30
N ALA A 159 4.67 -14.96 -20.52
CA ALA A 159 3.86 -15.12 -19.30
C ALA A 159 4.27 -14.13 -18.19
N GLY A 160 5.55 -13.76 -18.09
CA GLY A 160 6.03 -12.78 -17.13
C GLY A 160 5.50 -11.37 -17.37
N LYS A 161 5.55 -10.90 -18.62
CA LYS A 161 5.10 -9.54 -18.98
C LYS A 161 3.60 -9.31 -18.77
N ASP A 162 2.78 -10.33 -18.88
CA ASP A 162 1.34 -10.21 -18.64
C ASP A 162 1.02 -10.23 -17.14
N LEU A 163 1.79 -10.94 -16.33
CA LEU A 163 1.70 -10.88 -14.88
C LEU A 163 2.13 -9.52 -14.33
N ASP A 164 3.15 -8.88 -14.91
CA ASP A 164 3.54 -7.51 -14.54
C ASP A 164 2.41 -6.51 -14.79
N LYS A 165 1.69 -6.66 -15.92
CA LYS A 165 0.52 -5.82 -16.23
C LYS A 165 -0.65 -6.12 -15.30
N LEU A 166 -0.89 -7.41 -15.00
CA LEU A 166 -1.96 -7.81 -14.09
C LEU A 166 -1.71 -7.27 -12.69
N ALA A 167 -0.48 -7.34 -12.17
CA ALA A 167 -0.09 -6.75 -10.90
C ALA A 167 -0.29 -5.21 -10.89
N ALA A 168 0.05 -4.54 -11.98
CA ALA A 168 -0.19 -3.10 -12.10
C ALA A 168 -1.70 -2.75 -12.11
N LEU A 169 -2.52 -3.57 -12.78
CA LEU A 169 -3.98 -3.43 -12.76
C LEU A 169 -4.54 -3.71 -11.37
N SER A 170 -4.01 -4.70 -10.66
CA SER A 170 -4.39 -5.05 -9.29
C SER A 170 -4.26 -3.85 -8.36
N VAL A 171 -3.09 -3.22 -8.31
CA VAL A 171 -2.85 -2.00 -7.52
C VAL A 171 -3.79 -0.86 -7.93
N ALA A 172 -3.98 -0.63 -9.23
CA ALA A 172 -4.88 0.43 -9.71
C ALA A 172 -6.35 0.20 -9.35
N ILE A 173 -6.79 -1.06 -9.27
CA ILE A 173 -8.14 -1.43 -8.85
C ILE A 173 -8.34 -1.12 -7.38
N VAL A 174 -7.39 -1.45 -6.51
CA VAL A 174 -7.44 -1.12 -5.07
C VAL A 174 -7.68 0.37 -4.88
N GLU A 175 -6.84 1.21 -5.49
CA GLU A 175 -6.96 2.67 -5.39
C GLU A 175 -8.29 3.19 -5.94
N GLY A 176 -8.67 2.74 -7.14
CA GLY A 176 -9.89 3.19 -7.78
C GLY A 176 -11.17 2.80 -7.03
N LEU A 177 -11.22 1.58 -6.49
CA LEU A 177 -12.36 1.11 -5.70
C LEU A 177 -12.40 1.76 -4.32
N ALA A 178 -11.25 2.06 -3.69
CA ALA A 178 -11.20 2.81 -2.45
C ALA A 178 -11.83 4.21 -2.58
N VAL A 179 -11.55 4.92 -3.69
CA VAL A 179 -12.18 6.23 -3.96
C VAL A 179 -13.68 6.10 -4.13
N GLN A 180 -14.16 5.13 -4.91
CA GLN A 180 -15.57 4.93 -5.15
C GLN A 180 -16.31 4.54 -3.87
N TYR A 181 -15.75 3.64 -3.08
CA TYR A 181 -16.30 3.24 -1.80
C TYR A 181 -16.33 4.40 -0.79
N ALA A 182 -15.26 5.16 -0.68
CA ALA A 182 -15.22 6.34 0.19
C ALA A 182 -16.26 7.41 -0.20
N ALA A 183 -16.57 7.53 -1.49
CA ALA A 183 -17.56 8.48 -2.00
C ALA A 183 -19.01 8.04 -1.77
N ASP A 184 -19.29 6.73 -1.79
CA ASP A 184 -20.66 6.20 -1.69
C ASP A 184 -20.67 4.84 -0.97
N GLN A 185 -20.48 4.85 0.35
CA GLN A 185 -20.43 3.64 1.18
C GLN A 185 -21.78 2.91 1.28
N GLU A 186 -22.90 3.62 1.05
CA GLU A 186 -24.24 3.05 1.21
C GLU A 186 -24.72 2.28 -0.03
N HIS A 187 -24.33 2.73 -1.23
CA HIS A 187 -24.90 2.17 -2.47
C HIS A 187 -23.85 1.47 -3.34
N PHE A 188 -22.57 1.71 -3.12
CA PHE A 188 -21.53 1.06 -3.90
C PHE A 188 -21.34 -0.39 -3.43
N ASP A 189 -21.62 -1.35 -4.31
CA ASP A 189 -21.40 -2.78 -4.04
C ASP A 189 -19.90 -3.13 -4.12
N HIS A 190 -19.18 -2.71 -3.09
CA HIS A 190 -17.73 -2.92 -2.97
C HIS A 190 -17.39 -4.41 -2.95
N GLU A 191 -18.10 -5.21 -2.15
CA GLU A 191 -17.86 -6.65 -2.03
C GLU A 191 -18.15 -7.41 -3.31
N GLY A 192 -19.30 -7.12 -3.96
CA GLY A 192 -19.65 -7.74 -5.24
C GLY A 192 -18.67 -7.36 -6.35
N THR A 193 -18.13 -6.15 -6.33
CA THR A 193 -17.13 -5.70 -7.30
C THR A 193 -15.81 -6.48 -7.12
N TYR A 194 -15.36 -6.70 -5.88
CA TYR A 194 -14.17 -7.51 -5.61
C TYR A 194 -14.36 -8.99 -5.93
N ARG A 195 -15.55 -9.56 -5.70
CA ARG A 195 -15.87 -10.93 -6.16
C ARG A 195 -15.76 -11.06 -7.67
N LEU A 196 -16.29 -10.09 -8.43
CA LEU A 196 -16.14 -10.10 -9.88
C LEU A 196 -14.66 -9.99 -10.31
N TRP A 197 -13.89 -9.15 -9.62
CA TRP A 197 -12.45 -9.04 -9.87
C TRP A 197 -11.72 -10.37 -9.61
N GLU A 198 -12.02 -11.06 -8.52
CA GLU A 198 -11.49 -12.39 -8.20
C GLU A 198 -11.81 -13.40 -9.32
N ASP A 199 -13.05 -13.48 -9.74
CA ASP A 199 -13.47 -14.38 -10.81
C ASP A 199 -12.72 -14.10 -12.12
N MET A 200 -12.53 -12.82 -12.46
CA MET A 200 -11.79 -12.39 -13.65
C MET A 200 -10.32 -12.79 -13.58
N VAL A 201 -9.66 -12.57 -12.44
CA VAL A 201 -8.25 -12.94 -12.25
C VAL A 201 -8.07 -14.45 -12.32
N LEU A 202 -8.89 -15.22 -11.60
CA LEU A 202 -8.82 -16.67 -11.60
C LEU A 202 -9.09 -17.26 -13.00
N ALA A 203 -10.08 -16.73 -13.71
CA ALA A 203 -10.35 -17.12 -15.09
C ALA A 203 -9.14 -16.86 -16.00
N TYR A 204 -8.56 -15.66 -15.89
CA TYR A 204 -7.36 -15.27 -16.65
C TYR A 204 -6.16 -16.17 -16.36
N LEU A 205 -5.93 -16.52 -15.10
CA LEU A 205 -4.80 -17.37 -14.70
C LEU A 205 -4.96 -18.84 -15.16
N ARG A 206 -6.21 -19.31 -15.30
CA ARG A 206 -6.53 -20.65 -15.83
C ARG A 206 -6.41 -20.74 -17.35
N GLU A 207 -6.54 -19.64 -18.07
CA GLU A 207 -6.40 -19.65 -19.54
C GLU A 207 -4.96 -19.94 -19.95
N LYS A 208 -4.80 -20.79 -20.99
CA LYS A 208 -3.50 -21.02 -21.60
C LYS A 208 -3.03 -19.73 -22.33
N PRO A 209 -1.72 -19.42 -22.30
CA PRO A 209 -1.21 -18.27 -23.04
C PRO A 209 -1.67 -18.33 -24.51
N ARG A 210 -2.23 -17.25 -24.98
CA ARG A 210 -2.47 -17.13 -26.45
C ARG A 210 -1.13 -17.16 -27.16
N ALA A 211 -0.99 -18.08 -28.12
CA ALA A 211 0.21 -18.27 -28.92
C ALA A 211 0.52 -17.02 -29.77
#